data_272ea07708d7f147110ac412784ed214
#
_entry.id   272ea07708d7f147110ac412784ed214
#
_cell.length_a   1.000
_cell.length_b   1.000
_cell.length_c   1.000
_cell.angle_alpha   90.00
_cell.angle_beta   90.00
_cell.angle_gamma   90.00
#
_symmetry.space_group_name_H-M   'P 1'
#
loop_
_entity.id
_entity.type
_entity.pdbx_description
1 polymer ?
#
loop_
_entity_poly.entity_id
_entity_poly.type
_entity_poly.pdbx_seq_one_letter_code
_entity_poly.pdbx_strand_id
1 'polypeptide(L)'
;MYRFIRSARIGDAARVPAALQFAGEVTAYLNKQYALNMKLGVGNFDQPMIQWHFELESADELATLNEKLAADQEYSALVEKYKDTWFAKSMNDTLVTIAR
;
A
#
# COMPACT_ATOMS: atom_id res chain seq x y z
N MET A 1 13.89 13.65 5.60
CA MET A 1 13.37 12.32 5.22
C MET A 1 11.91 12.20 5.60
N TYR A 2 11.16 11.46 4.80
CA TYR A 2 9.73 11.28 5.00
C TYR A 2 9.39 9.81 5.03
N ARG A 3 8.32 9.46 5.73
CA ARG A 3 7.72 8.12 5.69
C ARG A 3 6.32 8.22 5.12
N PHE A 4 6.08 7.47 4.05
CA PHE A 4 4.74 7.35 3.48
C PHE A 4 4.07 6.12 4.07
N ILE A 5 2.82 6.29 4.50
CA ILE A 5 2.05 5.22 5.12
C ILE A 5 0.69 5.17 4.43
N ARG A 6 0.36 4.01 3.88
CA ARG A 6 -0.97 3.74 3.33
C ARG A 6 -1.62 2.63 4.14
N SER A 7 -2.86 2.83 4.55
CA SER A 7 -3.62 1.79 5.23
C SER A 7 -4.97 1.60 4.54
N ALA A 8 -5.47 0.36 4.59
CA ALA A 8 -6.79 0.02 4.06
C ALA A 8 -7.41 -1.06 4.95
N ARG A 9 -8.70 -0.92 5.25
CA ARG A 9 -9.43 -1.92 6.03
C ARG A 9 -9.94 -3.01 5.11
N ILE A 10 -9.88 -4.25 5.62
CA ILE A 10 -10.40 -5.40 4.91
C ILE A 10 -11.92 -5.44 5.09
N GLY A 11 -12.66 -5.78 4.04
CA GLY A 11 -14.11 -5.71 4.02
C GLY A 11 -14.79 -6.57 5.09
N ASP A 12 -14.34 -7.82 5.22
CA ASP A 12 -14.83 -8.73 6.25
C ASP A 12 -13.82 -9.88 6.46
N ALA A 13 -14.09 -10.74 7.43
CA ALA A 13 -13.18 -11.84 7.76
C ALA A 13 -12.96 -12.82 6.61
N ALA A 14 -13.97 -13.03 5.77
CA ALA A 14 -13.84 -13.93 4.63
C ALA A 14 -12.88 -13.42 3.56
N ARG A 15 -12.60 -12.12 3.55
CA ARG A 15 -11.73 -11.47 2.58
C ARG A 15 -10.28 -11.34 3.06
N VAL A 16 -9.99 -11.73 4.31
CA VAL A 16 -8.63 -11.64 4.86
C VAL A 16 -7.61 -12.42 4.03
N PRO A 17 -7.87 -13.67 3.60
CA PRO A 17 -6.89 -14.37 2.76
C PRO A 17 -6.58 -13.65 1.45
N ALA A 18 -7.58 -13.10 0.77
CA ALA A 18 -7.37 -12.35 -0.46
C ALA A 18 -6.58 -11.06 -0.20
N ALA A 19 -6.86 -10.38 0.91
CA ALA A 19 -6.15 -9.17 1.29
C ALA A 19 -4.67 -9.44 1.55
N LEU A 20 -4.36 -10.52 2.26
CA LEU A 20 -2.97 -10.90 2.53
C LEU A 20 -2.24 -11.29 1.26
N GLN A 21 -2.91 -11.98 0.35
CA GLN A 21 -2.33 -12.34 -0.94
C GLN A 21 -2.02 -11.09 -1.78
N PHE A 22 -2.95 -10.17 -1.87
CA PHE A 22 -2.73 -8.90 -2.56
C PHE A 22 -1.56 -8.14 -1.93
N ALA A 23 -1.56 -8.04 -0.60
CA ALA A 23 -0.51 -7.31 0.10
C ALA A 23 0.88 -7.87 -0.20
N GLY A 24 1.02 -9.20 -0.22
CA GLY A 24 2.28 -9.85 -0.57
C GLY A 24 2.67 -9.60 -2.02
N GLU A 25 1.73 -9.77 -2.95
CA GLU A 25 1.99 -9.59 -4.38
C GLU A 25 2.37 -8.15 -4.72
N VAL A 26 1.60 -7.17 -4.23
CA VAL A 26 1.86 -5.77 -4.55
C VAL A 26 3.15 -5.27 -3.91
N THR A 27 3.44 -5.70 -2.68
CA THR A 27 4.68 -5.33 -2.01
C THR A 27 5.90 -5.87 -2.75
N ALA A 28 5.87 -7.14 -3.14
CA ALA A 28 6.95 -7.75 -3.91
C ALA A 28 7.13 -7.06 -5.25
N TYR A 29 6.03 -6.77 -5.95
CA TYR A 29 6.09 -6.10 -7.24
C TYR A 29 6.70 -4.71 -7.14
N LEU A 30 6.21 -3.89 -6.19
CA LEU A 30 6.67 -2.51 -6.05
C LEU A 30 8.12 -2.43 -5.60
N ASN A 31 8.55 -3.33 -4.71
CA ASN A 31 9.94 -3.36 -4.27
C ASN A 31 10.88 -3.75 -5.41
N LYS A 32 10.48 -4.71 -6.23
CA LYS A 32 11.28 -5.14 -7.38
C LYS A 32 11.33 -4.07 -8.46
N GLN A 33 10.19 -3.46 -8.78
CA GLN A 33 10.06 -2.52 -9.89
C GLN A 33 10.62 -1.14 -9.57
N TYR A 34 10.44 -0.67 -8.34
CA TYR A 34 10.76 0.70 -7.96
C TYR A 34 11.77 0.80 -6.82
N ALA A 35 12.27 -0.31 -6.31
CA ALA A 35 13.28 -0.36 -5.24
C ALA A 35 12.88 0.45 -3.99
N LEU A 36 11.62 0.32 -3.56
CA LEU A 36 11.07 1.14 -2.49
C LEU A 36 11.47 0.68 -1.09
N ASN A 37 11.85 -0.57 -0.93
CA ASN A 37 12.02 -1.18 0.39
C ASN A 37 10.76 -1.05 1.24
N MET A 38 9.61 -1.25 0.60
CA MET A 38 8.31 -1.16 1.25
C MET A 38 8.13 -2.27 2.26
N LYS A 39 7.58 -1.92 3.41
CA LYS A 39 7.28 -2.84 4.50
C LYS A 39 5.78 -2.99 4.65
N LEU A 40 5.38 -4.17 5.11
CA LEU A 40 3.99 -4.56 5.24
C LEU A 40 3.67 -4.86 6.70
N GLY A 41 2.57 -4.29 7.20
CA GLY A 41 2.05 -4.59 8.52
C GLY A 41 0.60 -5.03 8.44
N VAL A 42 0.20 -5.88 9.37
CA VAL A 42 -1.18 -6.37 9.47
C VAL A 42 -1.72 -5.99 10.84
N GLY A 43 -2.80 -5.22 10.85
CA GLY A 43 -3.49 -4.85 12.08
C GLY A 43 -4.68 -5.77 12.32
N ASN A 44 -4.81 -6.29 13.55
CA ASN A 44 -5.83 -7.28 13.88
C ASN A 44 -6.73 -6.85 15.05
N PHE A 45 -6.72 -5.56 15.41
CA PHE A 45 -7.39 -5.17 16.66
C PHE A 45 -8.91 -5.16 16.51
N ASP A 46 -9.52 -4.06 16.20
CA ASP A 46 -10.98 -4.01 16.07
C ASP A 46 -11.45 -4.49 14.70
N GLN A 47 -10.68 -4.16 13.67
CA GLN A 47 -11.02 -4.47 12.32
C GLN A 47 -9.74 -4.82 11.56
N PRO A 48 -9.72 -5.92 10.79
CA PRO A 48 -8.54 -6.29 10.02
C PRO A 48 -8.15 -5.19 9.05
N MET A 49 -6.86 -4.85 9.02
CA MET A 49 -6.34 -3.83 8.11
C MET A 49 -4.94 -4.20 7.65
N ILE A 50 -4.58 -3.69 6.49
CA ILE A 50 -3.22 -3.78 5.97
C ILE A 50 -2.62 -2.38 5.98
N GLN A 51 -1.34 -2.30 6.32
CA GLN A 51 -0.59 -1.05 6.30
C GLN A 51 0.69 -1.27 5.52
N TRP A 52 0.95 -0.37 4.57
CA TRP A 52 2.20 -0.33 3.81
C TRP A 52 2.95 0.94 4.17
N HIS A 53 4.27 0.84 4.32
CA HIS A 53 5.07 2.04 4.54
C HIS A 53 6.45 1.91 3.90
N PHE A 54 6.98 3.04 3.48
CA PHE A 54 8.34 3.16 2.96
C PHE A 54 8.85 4.58 3.15
N GLU A 55 10.16 4.75 3.07
CA GLU A 55 10.80 6.04 3.31
C GLU A 55 11.21 6.71 2.01
N LEU A 56 11.18 8.04 2.00
CA LEU A 56 11.52 8.89 0.86
C LEU A 56 12.44 10.01 1.33
N GLU A 57 13.35 10.43 0.44
CA GLU A 57 14.23 11.56 0.73
C GLU A 57 13.48 12.88 0.61
N SER A 58 12.53 12.99 -0.31
CA SER A 58 11.77 14.20 -0.56
C SER A 58 10.33 13.90 -0.92
N ALA A 59 9.46 14.90 -0.76
CA ALA A 59 8.06 14.79 -1.18
C ALA A 59 7.94 14.67 -2.71
N ASP A 60 8.88 15.22 -3.46
CA ASP A 60 8.87 15.12 -4.92
C ASP A 60 9.04 13.69 -5.40
N GLU A 61 9.77 12.85 -4.67
CA GLU A 61 9.88 11.43 -5.00
C GLU A 61 8.53 10.73 -4.95
N LEU A 62 7.67 11.11 -4.00
CA LEU A 62 6.33 10.54 -3.92
C LEU A 62 5.48 10.93 -5.13
N ALA A 63 5.55 12.19 -5.54
CA ALA A 63 4.84 12.67 -6.72
C ALA A 63 5.29 11.92 -7.97
N THR A 64 6.59 11.74 -8.14
CA THR A 64 7.16 10.99 -9.26
C THR A 64 6.70 9.54 -9.24
N LEU A 65 6.70 8.91 -8.07
CA LEU A 65 6.25 7.54 -7.92
C LEU A 65 4.76 7.41 -8.30
N ASN A 66 3.93 8.33 -7.85
CA ASN A 66 2.50 8.32 -8.17
C ASN A 66 2.25 8.43 -9.67
N GLU A 67 3.04 9.24 -10.38
CA GLU A 67 2.97 9.33 -11.82
C GLU A 67 3.31 8.01 -12.50
N LYS A 68 4.36 7.35 -12.02
CA LYS A 68 4.77 6.04 -12.55
C LYS A 68 3.71 4.99 -12.30
N LEU A 69 3.12 4.96 -11.11
CA LEU A 69 2.07 4.00 -10.76
C LEU A 69 0.81 4.21 -11.60
N ALA A 70 0.46 5.47 -11.89
CA ALA A 70 -0.70 5.77 -12.73
C ALA A 70 -0.54 5.22 -14.15
N ALA A 71 0.69 5.11 -14.64
CA ALA A 71 1.00 4.58 -15.97
C ALA A 71 1.35 3.08 -15.95
N ASP A 72 1.42 2.46 -14.77
CA ASP A 72 1.86 1.07 -14.60
C ASP A 72 0.67 0.12 -14.75
N GLN A 73 0.63 -0.59 -15.87
CA GLN A 73 -0.48 -1.49 -16.19
C GLN A 73 -0.50 -2.73 -15.30
N GLU A 74 0.65 -3.26 -14.90
CA GLU A 74 0.71 -4.41 -14.00
C GLU A 74 0.21 -4.05 -12.60
N TYR A 75 0.58 -2.88 -12.11
CA TYR A 75 0.08 -2.38 -10.83
C TYR A 75 -1.44 -2.19 -10.89
N SER A 76 -1.94 -1.57 -11.95
CA SER A 76 -3.37 -1.35 -12.13
C SER A 76 -4.14 -2.67 -12.21
N ALA A 77 -3.58 -3.68 -12.85
CA ALA A 77 -4.20 -5.00 -12.94
C ALA A 77 -4.29 -5.68 -11.58
N LEU A 78 -3.25 -5.55 -10.74
CA LEU A 78 -3.29 -6.08 -9.38
C LEU A 78 -4.38 -5.41 -8.54
N VAL A 79 -4.46 -4.09 -8.62
CA VAL A 79 -5.48 -3.33 -7.88
C VAL A 79 -6.88 -3.73 -8.35
N GLU A 80 -7.10 -3.86 -9.64
CA GLU A 80 -8.41 -4.24 -10.21
C GLU A 80 -8.81 -5.64 -9.80
N LYS A 81 -7.85 -6.58 -9.81
CA LYS A 81 -8.09 -7.98 -9.44
C LYS A 81 -8.65 -8.13 -8.03
N TYR A 82 -8.21 -7.27 -7.10
CA TYR A 82 -8.55 -7.38 -5.69
C TYR A 82 -9.47 -6.25 -5.20
N LYS A 83 -10.12 -5.52 -6.10
CA LYS A 83 -10.88 -4.31 -5.75
C LYS A 83 -11.99 -4.52 -4.74
N ASP A 84 -12.61 -5.70 -4.72
CA ASP A 84 -13.74 -6.00 -3.83
C ASP A 84 -13.29 -6.49 -2.44
N THR A 85 -11.98 -6.56 -2.21
CA THR A 85 -11.42 -7.04 -0.95
C THR A 85 -11.58 -6.02 0.18
N TRP A 86 -11.60 -4.75 -0.15
CA TRP A 86 -11.44 -3.66 0.82
C TRP A 86 -12.78 -3.06 1.22
N PHE A 87 -12.81 -2.59 2.46
CA PHE A 87 -13.94 -1.80 2.95
C PHE A 87 -13.96 -0.48 2.18
N ALA A 88 -15.12 -0.10 1.64
CA ALA A 88 -15.25 1.07 0.76
C ALA A 88 -14.75 2.34 1.47
N LYS A 89 -13.96 3.14 0.75
CA LYS A 89 -13.41 4.42 1.22
C LYS A 89 -12.55 4.31 2.48
N SER A 90 -11.97 3.13 2.72
CA SER A 90 -11.13 2.91 3.91
C SER A 90 -9.66 3.26 3.69
N MET A 91 -9.25 3.47 2.45
CA MET A 91 -7.85 3.76 2.15
C MET A 91 -7.47 5.13 2.69
N ASN A 92 -6.38 5.17 3.46
CA ASN A 92 -5.89 6.38 4.10
C ASN A 92 -4.39 6.51 3.89
N ASP A 93 -3.95 7.65 3.38
CA ASP A 93 -2.54 7.92 3.11
C ASP A 93 -2.05 9.03 4.05
N THR A 94 -0.86 8.82 4.60
CA THR A 94 -0.22 9.80 5.48
C THR A 94 1.25 9.94 5.07
N LEU A 95 1.72 11.18 5.03
CA LEU A 95 3.14 11.47 4.83
C LEU A 95 3.67 12.10 6.10
N VAL A 96 4.63 11.44 6.73
CA VAL A 96 5.20 11.85 8.02
C VAL A 96 6.62 12.32 7.81
N THR A 97 6.95 13.51 8.34
CA THR A 97 8.34 13.97 8.41
C THR A 97 9.03 13.24 9.57
N ILE A 98 10.16 12.60 9.27
CA ILE A 98 10.89 11.87 10.31
C ILE A 98 11.77 12.85 11.07
N ALA A 99 11.51 13.00 12.36
CA ALA A 99 12.32 13.83 13.24
C ALA A 99 13.65 13.13 13.57
N ARG A 100 14.69 13.91 13.70
CA ARG A 100 16.02 13.42 14.06
C ARG A 100 16.45 13.93 15.41
#